data_de908cc288a5052c3f8b196c9bd8fa00
#
_entry.id   de908cc288a5052c3f8b196c9bd8fa00
#
_cell.length_a   1.000
_cell.length_b   1.000
_cell.length_c   1.000
_cell.angle_alpha   90.00
_cell.angle_beta   90.00
_cell.angle_gamma   90.00
#
_symmetry.space_group_name_H-M   'P 1'
#
loop_
_entity.id
_entity.type
_entity.pdbx_description
1 polymer ?
#
loop_
_entity_poly.entity_id
_entity_poly.type
_entity_poly.pdbx_seq_one_letter_code
_entity_poly.pdbx_strand_id
1 'polypeptide(L)'
;MNSPDKKTKLYGMGCIAFFFSGICAMSSGVIVSQLQEYYGFAYGVTGTLLSLMNIGNLVAGFASAILPSKLGTRATVLILTSGYALGYLFMTLGNYMWLFMLAFLLLGFAKGNTINNCTVLVGNNADDRTKGMNVMHASYACGALLGPILIAVALFAGKFAPMYALAGAGIALWLVFIAVKFPGRSAVQKDGKKGKTDWSFLKEKKFWLITGLIFCQNAAETGVTGWMVTYYKGNGILSGTLANYTLTIMWGATLITRLLIAFVFPIKDRFKALAIMGAGCVILYAGLIFSNTGWMAILMLFAFSFAMAGVNPTGVAGAGNMLNAASMGIMLPAAGLGAILMPWIIGLVAEGVSLRAGMLCNIVPCVGILVFSILCRRMED
;
A
#
# COMPACT_ATOMS: atom_id res chain seq x y z
N MET A 1 -19.08 10.56 27.25
CA MET A 1 -19.71 9.52 26.43
C MET A 1 -20.09 10.10 25.07
N ASN A 2 -19.64 9.51 23.97
CA ASN A 2 -20.12 9.93 22.64
C ASN A 2 -21.47 9.27 22.38
N SER A 3 -22.47 10.03 21.87
CA SER A 3 -23.73 9.45 21.44
C SER A 3 -23.51 8.39 20.36
N PRO A 4 -24.37 7.36 20.24
CA PRO A 4 -24.26 6.32 19.19
C PRO A 4 -24.14 6.93 17.78
N ASP A 5 -24.92 7.94 17.46
CA ASP A 5 -24.89 8.65 16.17
C ASP A 5 -23.52 9.26 15.85
N LYS A 6 -22.84 9.80 16.88
CA LYS A 6 -21.51 10.42 16.71
C LYS A 6 -20.44 9.37 16.42
N LYS A 7 -20.51 8.19 17.04
CA LYS A 7 -19.61 7.07 16.76
C LYS A 7 -19.78 6.57 15.33
N THR A 8 -21.02 6.32 14.92
CA THR A 8 -21.35 5.87 13.56
C THR A 8 -20.86 6.87 12.51
N LYS A 9 -21.04 8.17 12.75
CA LYS A 9 -20.56 9.23 11.86
C LYS A 9 -19.03 9.23 11.75
N LEU A 10 -18.29 9.12 12.84
CA LEU A 10 -16.83 9.12 12.84
C LEU A 10 -16.28 7.85 12.17
N TYR A 11 -16.92 6.71 12.41
CA TYR A 11 -16.62 5.46 11.72
C TYR A 11 -16.78 5.61 10.19
N GLY A 12 -17.93 6.11 9.74
CA GLY A 12 -18.19 6.33 8.32
C GLY A 12 -17.21 7.31 7.67
N MET A 13 -16.86 8.41 8.37
CA MET A 13 -15.86 9.37 7.90
C MET A 13 -14.48 8.73 7.76
N GLY A 14 -14.09 7.83 8.67
CA GLY A 14 -12.85 7.06 8.56
C GLY A 14 -12.82 6.17 7.31
N CYS A 15 -13.92 5.47 7.02
CA CYS A 15 -14.06 4.64 5.81
C CYS A 15 -14.02 5.48 4.53
N ILE A 16 -14.71 6.63 4.49
CA ILE A 16 -14.72 7.54 3.33
C ILE A 16 -13.32 8.13 3.11
N ALA A 17 -12.64 8.58 4.16
CA ALA A 17 -11.27 9.07 4.05
C ALA A 17 -10.34 8.00 3.50
N PHE A 18 -10.49 6.75 3.95
CA PHE A 18 -9.64 5.66 3.50
C PHE A 18 -9.95 5.23 2.05
N PHE A 19 -11.20 5.37 1.61
CA PHE A 19 -11.58 5.22 0.20
C PHE A 19 -10.84 6.22 -0.70
N PHE A 20 -10.86 7.52 -0.39
CA PHE A 20 -10.12 8.52 -1.17
C PHE A 20 -8.61 8.30 -1.11
N SER A 21 -8.09 7.83 0.02
CA SER A 21 -6.69 7.44 0.12
C SER A 21 -6.35 6.28 -0.82
N GLY A 22 -7.26 5.31 -0.99
CA GLY A 22 -7.11 4.23 -1.96
C GLY A 22 -6.99 4.75 -3.40
N ILE A 23 -7.86 5.68 -3.79
CA ILE A 23 -7.79 6.35 -5.10
C ILE A 23 -6.42 7.01 -5.29
N CYS A 24 -6.00 7.87 -4.35
CA CYS A 24 -4.77 8.64 -4.49
C CYS A 24 -3.52 7.74 -4.43
N ALA A 25 -3.40 6.88 -3.42
CA ALA A 25 -2.17 6.13 -3.19
C ALA A 25 -1.90 5.08 -4.27
N MET A 26 -2.95 4.39 -4.73
CA MET A 26 -2.77 3.27 -5.67
C MET A 26 -2.70 3.72 -7.13
N SER A 27 -2.98 4.98 -7.41
CA SER A 27 -2.80 5.59 -8.73
C SER A 27 -1.34 5.90 -9.07
N SER A 28 -0.41 5.87 -8.10
CA SER A 28 0.99 6.28 -8.28
C SER A 28 1.73 5.49 -9.36
N GLY A 29 1.47 4.19 -9.51
CA GLY A 29 2.08 3.35 -10.55
C GLY A 29 1.62 3.72 -11.96
N VAL A 30 0.35 4.11 -12.13
CA VAL A 30 -0.17 4.60 -13.42
C VAL A 30 0.42 5.97 -13.72
N ILE A 31 0.42 6.86 -12.74
CA ILE A 31 0.93 8.25 -12.91
C ILE A 31 2.42 8.25 -13.22
N VAL A 32 3.24 7.46 -12.51
CA VAL A 32 4.68 7.42 -12.80
C VAL A 32 4.96 6.90 -14.20
N SER A 33 4.19 5.91 -14.68
CA SER A 33 4.30 5.43 -16.05
C SER A 33 3.92 6.51 -17.08
N GLN A 34 2.89 7.31 -16.81
CA GLN A 34 2.52 8.44 -17.67
C GLN A 34 3.58 9.54 -17.67
N LEU A 35 4.13 9.88 -16.50
CA LEU A 35 5.22 10.86 -16.40
C LEU A 35 6.47 10.39 -17.13
N GLN A 36 6.80 9.09 -17.03
CA GLN A 36 7.91 8.50 -17.77
C GLN A 36 7.70 8.62 -19.30
N GLU A 37 6.49 8.35 -19.77
CA GLU A 37 6.12 8.47 -21.18
C GLU A 37 6.16 9.93 -21.64
N TYR A 38 5.70 10.90 -20.82
CA TYR A 38 5.66 12.32 -21.19
C TYR A 38 7.02 13.00 -21.16
N TYR A 39 7.89 12.64 -20.23
CA TYR A 39 9.15 13.33 -19.97
C TYR A 39 10.39 12.50 -20.31
N GLY A 40 10.22 11.24 -20.73
CA GLY A 40 11.33 10.36 -21.10
C GLY A 40 12.21 9.95 -19.91
N PHE A 41 11.65 9.77 -18.70
CA PHE A 41 12.46 9.41 -17.54
C PHE A 41 13.10 8.04 -17.72
N ALA A 42 14.38 7.93 -17.31
CA ALA A 42 15.05 6.65 -17.16
C ALA A 42 14.34 5.77 -16.11
N TYR A 43 14.44 4.46 -16.23
CA TYR A 43 13.81 3.52 -15.29
C TYR A 43 14.31 3.67 -13.85
N GLY A 44 15.60 4.00 -13.65
CA GLY A 44 16.16 4.30 -12.33
C GLY A 44 15.49 5.49 -11.66
N VAL A 45 15.14 6.54 -12.42
CA VAL A 45 14.36 7.67 -11.91
C VAL A 45 12.96 7.23 -11.50
N THR A 46 12.27 6.45 -12.33
CA THR A 46 10.94 5.90 -12.03
C THR A 46 10.95 5.09 -10.74
N GLY A 47 11.92 4.19 -10.58
CA GLY A 47 12.11 3.39 -9.35
C GLY A 47 12.40 4.26 -8.14
N THR A 48 13.21 5.31 -8.28
CA THR A 48 13.51 6.27 -7.21
C THR A 48 12.26 7.02 -6.75
N LEU A 49 11.42 7.49 -7.67
CA LEU A 49 10.17 8.17 -7.34
C LEU A 49 9.22 7.27 -6.54
N LEU A 50 9.03 6.03 -6.98
CA LEU A 50 8.22 5.04 -6.26
C LEU A 50 8.77 4.74 -4.86
N SER A 51 10.09 4.65 -4.73
CA SER A 51 10.75 4.43 -3.44
C SER A 51 10.62 5.63 -2.51
N LEU A 52 10.72 6.86 -3.02
CA LEU A 52 10.49 8.08 -2.25
C LEU A 52 9.09 8.14 -1.67
N MET A 53 8.07 7.69 -2.41
CA MET A 53 6.72 7.56 -1.87
C MET A 53 6.67 6.58 -0.69
N ASN A 54 7.34 5.45 -0.77
CA ASN A 54 7.37 4.48 0.32
C ASN A 54 8.21 4.96 1.52
N ILE A 55 9.28 5.72 1.27
CA ILE A 55 10.05 6.41 2.33
C ILE A 55 9.15 7.43 3.04
N GLY A 56 8.40 8.24 2.28
CA GLY A 56 7.44 9.18 2.85
C GLY A 56 6.37 8.50 3.71
N ASN A 57 5.84 7.35 3.24
CA ASN A 57 4.89 6.54 4.00
C ASN A 57 5.49 6.03 5.33
N LEU A 58 6.72 5.54 5.30
CA LEU A 58 7.43 5.08 6.50
C LEU A 58 7.68 6.24 7.49
N VAL A 59 8.19 7.36 6.99
CA VAL A 59 8.46 8.55 7.83
C VAL A 59 7.18 9.12 8.42
N ALA A 60 6.06 9.11 7.67
CA ALA A 60 4.77 9.56 8.17
C ALA A 60 4.24 8.68 9.31
N GLY A 61 4.58 7.39 9.32
CA GLY A 61 4.30 6.50 10.44
C GLY A 61 4.87 7.05 11.76
N PHE A 62 6.16 7.40 11.76
CA PHE A 62 6.82 8.02 12.91
C PHE A 62 6.35 9.46 13.16
N ALA A 63 6.18 10.25 12.11
CA ALA A 63 5.72 11.64 12.23
C ALA A 63 4.32 11.72 12.86
N SER A 64 3.41 10.81 12.51
CA SER A 64 2.07 10.73 13.09
C SER A 64 2.06 10.38 14.58
N ALA A 65 3.13 9.77 15.09
CA ALA A 65 3.29 9.51 16.52
C ALA A 65 3.90 10.69 17.29
N ILE A 66 4.83 11.43 16.67
CA ILE A 66 5.63 12.47 17.33
C ILE A 66 5.02 13.87 17.17
N LEU A 67 4.61 14.25 15.96
CA LEU A 67 4.14 15.61 15.66
C LEU A 67 2.88 16.04 16.45
N PRO A 68 1.92 15.16 16.78
CA PRO A 68 0.75 15.55 17.58
C PRO A 68 1.09 16.16 18.94
N SER A 69 2.21 15.74 19.55
CA SER A 69 2.68 16.32 20.82
C SER A 69 3.14 17.79 20.68
N LYS A 70 3.63 18.17 19.48
CA LYS A 70 4.15 19.52 19.18
C LYS A 70 3.11 20.42 18.52
N LEU A 71 2.42 19.94 17.50
CA LEU A 71 1.50 20.72 16.65
C LEU A 71 0.02 20.50 17.00
N GLY A 72 -0.29 19.44 17.77
CA GLY A 72 -1.64 18.93 17.97
C GLY A 72 -2.06 17.98 16.85
N THR A 73 -2.95 17.05 17.18
CA THR A 73 -3.38 15.98 16.23
C THR A 73 -4.01 16.57 14.97
N ARG A 74 -4.89 17.56 15.12
CA ARG A 74 -5.60 18.17 13.99
C ARG A 74 -4.66 18.80 12.97
N ALA A 75 -3.70 19.61 13.42
CA ALA A 75 -2.74 20.27 12.54
C ALA A 75 -1.84 19.23 11.84
N THR A 76 -1.33 18.25 12.58
CA THR A 76 -0.52 17.15 12.02
C THR A 76 -1.26 16.41 10.91
N VAL A 77 -2.51 16.01 11.15
CA VAL A 77 -3.32 15.28 10.18
C VAL A 77 -3.54 16.11 8.94
N LEU A 78 -3.95 17.38 9.06
CA LEU A 78 -4.23 18.23 7.90
C LEU A 78 -2.99 18.58 7.10
N ILE A 79 -1.85 18.86 7.75
CA ILE A 79 -0.57 19.15 7.07
C ILE A 79 -0.09 17.93 6.29
N LEU A 80 -0.03 16.75 6.91
CA LEU A 80 0.48 15.57 6.22
C LEU A 80 -0.48 15.09 5.11
N THR A 81 -1.79 15.17 5.33
CA THR A 81 -2.79 14.74 4.33
C THR A 81 -2.85 15.66 3.11
N SER A 82 -2.54 16.96 3.26
CA SER A 82 -2.46 17.88 2.10
C SER A 82 -1.44 17.40 1.06
N GLY A 83 -0.53 16.53 1.45
CA GLY A 83 0.45 15.92 0.55
C GLY A 83 -0.14 15.19 -0.65
N TYR A 84 -1.38 14.67 -0.58
CA TYR A 84 -2.04 14.11 -1.76
C TYR A 84 -2.38 15.18 -2.81
N ALA A 85 -3.03 16.26 -2.39
CA ALA A 85 -3.40 17.34 -3.30
C ALA A 85 -2.14 18.05 -3.84
N LEU A 86 -1.24 18.46 -2.96
CA LEU A 86 -0.02 19.17 -3.34
C LEU A 86 0.90 18.31 -4.22
N GLY A 87 1.07 17.02 -3.90
CA GLY A 87 1.90 16.13 -4.68
C GLY A 87 1.42 16.01 -6.12
N TYR A 88 0.14 15.78 -6.35
CA TYR A 88 -0.39 15.71 -7.70
C TYR A 88 -0.35 17.06 -8.43
N LEU A 89 -0.63 18.17 -7.74
CA LEU A 89 -0.51 19.51 -8.34
C LEU A 89 0.95 19.85 -8.73
N PHE A 90 1.93 19.49 -7.91
CA PHE A 90 3.34 19.73 -8.24
C PHE A 90 3.79 19.03 -9.52
N MET A 91 3.21 17.86 -9.82
CA MET A 91 3.52 17.14 -11.06
C MET A 91 3.04 17.87 -12.33
N THR A 92 2.19 18.88 -12.20
CA THR A 92 1.67 19.67 -13.35
C THR A 92 2.45 20.96 -13.61
N LEU A 93 3.37 21.35 -12.71
CA LEU A 93 4.08 22.65 -12.78
C LEU A 93 5.25 22.69 -13.76
N GLY A 94 5.60 21.57 -14.40
CA GLY A 94 6.66 21.50 -15.40
C GLY A 94 7.61 20.33 -15.18
N ASN A 95 8.65 20.25 -16.01
CA ASN A 95 9.65 19.17 -15.99
C ASN A 95 10.80 19.50 -15.02
N TYR A 96 10.48 19.57 -13.72
CA TYR A 96 11.48 19.78 -12.67
C TYR A 96 11.60 18.52 -11.81
N MET A 97 12.72 17.79 -11.94
CA MET A 97 12.95 16.52 -11.23
C MET A 97 12.76 16.64 -9.71
N TRP A 98 13.25 17.72 -9.10
CA TRP A 98 13.08 17.95 -7.66
C TRP A 98 11.60 18.09 -7.24
N LEU A 99 10.74 18.64 -8.11
CA LEU A 99 9.29 18.69 -7.85
C LEU A 99 8.65 17.29 -7.89
N PHE A 100 9.05 16.44 -8.82
CA PHE A 100 8.57 15.06 -8.87
C PHE A 100 9.03 14.28 -7.64
N MET A 101 10.29 14.42 -7.22
CA MET A 101 10.79 13.80 -5.99
C MET A 101 10.01 14.26 -4.76
N LEU A 102 9.79 15.57 -4.61
CA LEU A 102 8.99 16.15 -3.55
C LEU A 102 7.53 15.67 -3.61
N ALA A 103 6.94 15.62 -4.80
CA ALA A 103 5.57 15.17 -5.00
C ALA A 103 5.37 13.72 -4.51
N PHE A 104 6.22 12.79 -4.93
CA PHE A 104 6.12 11.40 -4.49
C PHE A 104 6.38 11.24 -2.99
N LEU A 105 7.30 11.99 -2.41
CA LEU A 105 7.51 12.03 -0.96
C LEU A 105 6.26 12.52 -0.21
N LEU A 106 5.60 13.58 -0.71
CA LEU A 106 4.36 14.12 -0.14
C LEU A 106 3.20 13.14 -0.27
N LEU A 107 3.06 12.43 -1.40
CA LEU A 107 2.08 11.33 -1.54
C LEU A 107 2.31 10.26 -0.47
N GLY A 108 3.56 9.93 -0.20
CA GLY A 108 3.95 8.99 0.84
C GLY A 108 3.53 9.47 2.23
N PHE A 109 3.84 10.73 2.57
CA PHE A 109 3.43 11.32 3.85
C PHE A 109 1.92 11.28 4.04
N ALA A 110 1.16 11.64 3.01
CA ALA A 110 -0.29 11.60 3.06
C ALA A 110 -0.82 10.17 3.25
N LYS A 111 -0.24 9.18 2.54
CA LYS A 111 -0.59 7.77 2.66
C LYS A 111 -0.41 7.25 4.09
N GLY A 112 0.79 7.39 4.65
CA GLY A 112 1.11 6.86 5.98
C GLY A 112 0.29 7.53 7.08
N ASN A 113 0.16 8.86 7.02
CA ASN A 113 -0.68 9.60 7.94
C ASN A 113 -2.16 9.18 7.88
N THR A 114 -2.70 8.99 6.67
CA THR A 114 -4.11 8.59 6.50
C THR A 114 -4.34 7.18 7.02
N ILE A 115 -3.45 6.22 6.73
CA ILE A 115 -3.55 4.85 7.26
C ILE A 115 -3.63 4.88 8.78
N ASN A 116 -2.71 5.57 9.45
CA ASN A 116 -2.66 5.61 10.90
C ASN A 116 -3.92 6.25 11.52
N ASN A 117 -4.34 7.40 10.99
CA ASN A 117 -5.48 8.12 11.55
C ASN A 117 -6.82 7.42 11.26
N CYS A 118 -7.02 6.84 10.09
CA CYS A 118 -8.20 6.04 9.79
C CYS A 118 -8.27 4.79 10.67
N THR A 119 -7.14 4.10 10.88
CA THR A 119 -7.06 2.94 11.77
C THR A 119 -7.50 3.28 13.19
N VAL A 120 -7.03 4.40 13.74
CA VAL A 120 -7.42 4.87 15.07
C VAL A 120 -8.90 5.31 15.09
N LEU A 121 -9.32 6.08 14.07
CA LEU A 121 -10.67 6.61 13.99
C LEU A 121 -11.72 5.50 13.88
N VAL A 122 -11.50 4.54 12.99
CA VAL A 122 -12.40 3.39 12.80
C VAL A 122 -12.33 2.43 13.98
N GLY A 123 -11.12 2.09 14.44
CA GLY A 123 -10.92 1.15 15.55
C GLY A 123 -11.53 1.60 16.87
N ASN A 124 -11.66 2.92 17.11
CA ASN A 124 -12.24 3.49 18.33
C ASN A 124 -13.74 3.75 18.22
N ASN A 125 -14.32 3.73 17.01
CA ASN A 125 -15.72 4.08 16.79
C ASN A 125 -16.57 2.96 16.16
N ALA A 126 -15.97 1.86 15.73
CA ALA A 126 -16.69 0.66 15.31
C ALA A 126 -17.23 -0.11 16.52
N ASP A 127 -18.45 -0.64 16.42
CA ASP A 127 -19.06 -1.49 17.45
C ASP A 127 -18.29 -2.80 17.59
N ASP A 128 -17.93 -3.42 16.47
CA ASP A 128 -16.97 -4.53 16.37
C ASP A 128 -15.71 -4.00 15.66
N ARG A 129 -14.59 -3.96 16.37
CA ARG A 129 -13.33 -3.46 15.86
C ARG A 129 -12.82 -4.26 14.66
N THR A 130 -12.94 -5.59 14.72
CA THR A 130 -12.47 -6.47 13.64
C THR A 130 -13.29 -6.26 12.36
N LYS A 131 -14.61 -6.23 12.50
CA LYS A 131 -15.53 -5.93 11.40
C LYS A 131 -15.27 -4.53 10.83
N GLY A 132 -15.13 -3.54 11.71
CA GLY A 132 -14.87 -2.15 11.31
C GLY A 132 -13.58 -1.99 10.51
N MET A 133 -12.49 -2.62 10.95
CA MET A 133 -11.21 -2.62 10.24
C MET A 133 -11.32 -3.28 8.86
N ASN A 134 -12.04 -4.40 8.75
CA ASN A 134 -12.24 -5.07 7.47
C ASN A 134 -13.04 -4.18 6.49
N VAL A 135 -14.10 -3.50 6.95
CA VAL A 135 -14.87 -2.55 6.13
C VAL A 135 -14.00 -1.38 5.69
N MET A 136 -13.18 -0.84 6.58
CA MET A 136 -12.23 0.24 6.24
C MET A 136 -11.27 -0.21 5.13
N HIS A 137 -10.65 -1.39 5.25
CA HIS A 137 -9.76 -1.91 4.21
C HIS A 137 -10.48 -2.25 2.90
N ALA A 138 -11.74 -2.70 2.97
CA ALA A 138 -12.57 -2.87 1.78
C ALA A 138 -12.84 -1.51 1.09
N SER A 139 -13.13 -0.46 1.85
CA SER A 139 -13.29 0.90 1.31
C SER A 139 -12.03 1.38 0.57
N TYR A 140 -10.84 1.12 1.14
CA TYR A 140 -9.57 1.41 0.48
C TYR A 140 -9.41 0.63 -0.84
N ALA A 141 -9.72 -0.66 -0.84
CA ALA A 141 -9.64 -1.49 -2.03
C ALA A 141 -10.59 -1.01 -3.13
N CYS A 142 -11.82 -0.58 -2.76
CA CYS A 142 -12.75 0.07 -3.69
C CYS A 142 -12.16 1.35 -4.30
N GLY A 143 -11.53 2.19 -3.48
CA GLY A 143 -10.83 3.37 -3.97
C GLY A 143 -9.66 3.04 -4.91
N ALA A 144 -8.85 2.05 -4.54
CA ALA A 144 -7.73 1.57 -5.34
C ALA A 144 -8.16 1.03 -6.71
N LEU A 145 -9.31 0.35 -6.75
CA LEU A 145 -9.92 -0.18 -7.98
C LEU A 145 -10.43 0.96 -8.88
N LEU A 146 -10.99 2.03 -8.31
CA LEU A 146 -11.54 3.15 -9.06
C LEU A 146 -10.47 4.15 -9.53
N GLY A 147 -9.32 4.22 -8.89
CA GLY A 147 -8.24 5.16 -9.24
C GLY A 147 -7.82 5.09 -10.71
N PRO A 148 -7.43 3.92 -11.26
CA PRO A 148 -7.07 3.80 -12.68
C PRO A 148 -8.22 4.13 -13.63
N ILE A 149 -9.48 3.86 -13.26
CA ILE A 149 -10.66 4.22 -14.04
C ILE A 149 -10.81 5.74 -14.10
N LEU A 150 -10.66 6.42 -12.95
CA LEU A 150 -10.68 7.88 -12.88
C LEU A 150 -9.59 8.50 -13.77
N ILE A 151 -8.38 7.94 -13.75
CA ILE A 151 -7.27 8.38 -14.62
C ILE A 151 -7.64 8.22 -16.09
N ALA A 152 -8.14 7.04 -16.47
CA ALA A 152 -8.52 6.75 -17.86
C ALA A 152 -9.59 7.72 -18.38
N VAL A 153 -10.60 8.02 -17.58
CA VAL A 153 -11.65 9.00 -17.92
C VAL A 153 -11.08 10.41 -17.99
N ALA A 154 -10.24 10.81 -17.03
CA ALA A 154 -9.65 12.15 -17.00
C ALA A 154 -8.74 12.43 -18.21
N LEU A 155 -8.07 11.41 -18.74
CA LEU A 155 -7.20 11.56 -19.93
C LEU A 155 -7.92 12.11 -21.17
N PHE A 156 -9.25 11.92 -21.30
CA PHE A 156 -10.02 12.54 -22.38
C PHE A 156 -10.04 14.08 -22.30
N ALA A 157 -9.83 14.66 -21.11
CA ALA A 157 -9.79 16.11 -20.92
C ALA A 157 -8.37 16.70 -21.05
N GLY A 158 -7.34 15.86 -21.20
CA GLY A 158 -5.97 16.29 -21.44
C GLY A 158 -4.93 15.55 -20.60
N LYS A 159 -3.65 15.69 -20.97
CA LYS A 159 -2.54 14.92 -20.39
C LYS A 159 -2.33 15.11 -18.87
N PHE A 160 -2.65 16.28 -18.33
CA PHE A 160 -2.53 16.60 -16.92
C PHE A 160 -3.85 16.47 -16.14
N ALA A 161 -4.97 16.23 -16.81
CA ALA A 161 -6.27 16.10 -16.17
C ALA A 161 -6.33 14.97 -15.13
N PRO A 162 -5.63 13.82 -15.29
CA PRO A 162 -5.52 12.81 -14.23
C PRO A 162 -4.94 13.36 -12.92
N MET A 163 -3.89 14.19 -12.99
CA MET A 163 -3.27 14.79 -11.81
C MET A 163 -4.23 15.74 -11.11
N TYR A 164 -4.98 16.55 -11.86
CA TYR A 164 -6.02 17.42 -11.28
C TYR A 164 -7.17 16.63 -10.66
N ALA A 165 -7.62 15.55 -11.29
CA ALA A 165 -8.66 14.67 -10.75
C ALA A 165 -8.21 14.01 -9.44
N LEU A 166 -6.96 13.52 -9.39
CA LEU A 166 -6.38 12.92 -8.18
C LEU A 166 -6.12 13.97 -7.09
N ALA A 167 -5.71 15.18 -7.44
CA ALA A 167 -5.62 16.30 -6.50
C ALA A 167 -6.99 16.62 -5.91
N GLY A 168 -8.06 16.61 -6.73
CA GLY A 168 -9.44 16.76 -6.27
C GLY A 168 -9.86 15.67 -5.28
N ALA A 169 -9.51 14.41 -5.53
CA ALA A 169 -9.73 13.30 -4.59
C ALA A 169 -8.93 13.52 -3.28
N GLY A 170 -7.70 14.02 -3.36
CA GLY A 170 -6.89 14.41 -2.20
C GLY A 170 -7.52 15.55 -1.39
N ILE A 171 -8.09 16.56 -2.06
CA ILE A 171 -8.84 17.64 -1.42
C ILE A 171 -10.10 17.09 -0.75
N ALA A 172 -10.85 16.20 -1.39
CA ALA A 172 -12.03 15.58 -0.81
C ALA A 172 -11.69 14.82 0.49
N LEU A 173 -10.60 14.05 0.50
CA LEU A 173 -10.09 13.40 1.70
C LEU A 173 -9.74 14.44 2.78
N TRP A 174 -9.04 15.48 2.42
CA TRP A 174 -8.64 16.56 3.34
C TRP A 174 -9.86 17.26 3.97
N LEU A 175 -10.92 17.52 3.19
CA LEU A 175 -12.19 18.07 3.70
C LEU A 175 -12.89 17.12 4.67
N VAL A 176 -12.84 15.80 4.42
CA VAL A 176 -13.34 14.80 5.39
C VAL A 176 -12.61 14.95 6.72
N PHE A 177 -11.28 15.09 6.71
CA PHE A 177 -10.51 15.27 7.95
C PHE A 177 -10.71 16.63 8.63
N ILE A 178 -11.03 17.69 7.89
CA ILE A 178 -11.46 18.97 8.49
C ILE A 178 -12.72 18.78 9.33
N ALA A 179 -13.67 17.99 8.81
CA ALA A 179 -14.94 17.74 9.49
C ALA A 179 -14.79 16.79 10.70
N VAL A 180 -13.70 16.02 10.80
CA VAL A 180 -13.38 15.19 11.98
C VAL A 180 -12.84 16.07 13.10
N LYS A 181 -13.49 16.03 14.27
CA LYS A 181 -12.99 16.70 15.48
C LYS A 181 -11.93 15.83 16.15
N PHE A 182 -10.68 16.00 15.73
CA PHE A 182 -9.55 15.33 16.39
C PHE A 182 -9.31 15.91 17.79
N PRO A 183 -8.79 15.07 18.74
CA PRO A 183 -8.45 15.55 20.09
C PRO A 183 -7.37 16.63 20.04
N GLY A 184 -7.51 17.64 20.89
CA GLY A 184 -6.52 18.72 21.02
C GLY A 184 -5.24 18.24 21.73
N ARG A 185 -4.20 19.09 21.70
CA ARG A 185 -2.86 18.83 22.28
C ARG A 185 -2.88 18.34 23.72
N SER A 186 -3.77 18.89 24.55
CA SER A 186 -3.87 18.57 25.99
C SER A 186 -4.39 17.16 26.29
N ALA A 187 -5.11 16.52 25.36
CA ALA A 187 -5.65 15.18 25.55
C ALA A 187 -4.58 14.08 25.27
N VAL A 188 -3.63 14.36 24.38
CA VAL A 188 -2.56 13.43 23.99
C VAL A 188 -1.55 13.20 25.13
N GLN A 189 -1.37 14.20 26.02
CA GLN A 189 -0.42 14.11 27.13
C GLN A 189 -0.94 13.33 28.34
N LYS A 190 -2.23 13.09 28.48
CA LYS A 190 -2.83 12.42 29.66
C LYS A 190 -2.81 10.89 29.61
N ASP A 191 -2.69 10.28 28.44
CA ASP A 191 -2.75 8.81 28.27
C ASP A 191 -1.41 8.07 28.42
N GLY A 192 -0.37 8.76 28.83
CA GLY A 192 0.99 8.23 29.01
C GLY A 192 1.21 7.34 30.24
N LYS A 193 0.32 6.40 30.57
CA LYS A 193 0.65 5.32 31.50
C LYS A 193 1.64 4.36 30.85
N LYS A 194 2.93 4.57 31.14
CA LYS A 194 4.05 3.69 30.80
C LYS A 194 3.91 2.37 31.56
N GLY A 195 3.18 1.41 31.00
CA GLY A 195 3.45 0.00 31.30
C GLY A 195 4.85 -0.35 30.79
N LYS A 196 5.60 -1.20 31.48
CA LYS A 196 6.87 -1.74 30.96
C LYS A 196 6.56 -2.45 29.62
N THR A 197 7.14 -1.94 28.55
CA THR A 197 7.01 -2.56 27.22
C THR A 197 7.74 -3.90 27.24
N ASP A 198 7.05 -4.99 26.91
CA ASP A 198 7.66 -6.30 26.79
C ASP A 198 8.41 -6.38 25.44
N TRP A 199 9.71 -6.60 25.51
CA TRP A 199 10.62 -6.75 24.36
C TRP A 199 11.05 -8.20 24.14
N SER A 200 10.45 -9.18 24.83
CA SER A 200 10.80 -10.60 24.75
C SER A 200 10.69 -11.15 23.33
N PHE A 201 9.72 -10.65 22.54
CA PHE A 201 9.50 -11.05 21.16
C PHE A 201 10.74 -10.89 20.24
N LEU A 202 11.68 -9.98 20.58
CA LEU A 202 12.91 -9.80 19.80
C LEU A 202 13.84 -11.03 19.84
N LYS A 203 13.69 -11.88 20.86
CA LYS A 203 14.45 -13.12 21.00
C LYS A 203 13.79 -14.29 20.26
N GLU A 204 12.55 -14.14 19.86
CA GLU A 204 11.77 -15.18 19.19
C GLU A 204 12.15 -15.28 17.70
N LYS A 205 12.70 -16.41 17.27
CA LYS A 205 13.02 -16.67 15.86
C LYS A 205 11.79 -16.52 14.96
N LYS A 206 10.64 -16.98 15.44
CA LYS A 206 9.37 -16.90 14.71
C LYS A 206 8.98 -15.46 14.39
N PHE A 207 9.25 -14.50 15.28
CA PHE A 207 9.01 -13.08 15.04
C PHE A 207 9.78 -12.56 13.81
N TRP A 208 11.07 -12.88 13.72
CA TRP A 208 11.91 -12.44 12.61
C TRP A 208 11.58 -13.14 11.28
N LEU A 209 11.19 -14.42 11.33
CA LEU A 209 10.73 -15.14 10.14
C LEU A 209 9.44 -14.53 9.58
N ILE A 210 8.48 -14.19 10.45
CA ILE A 210 7.24 -13.51 10.04
C ILE A 210 7.55 -12.10 9.52
N THR A 211 8.45 -11.36 10.19
CA THR A 211 8.89 -10.05 9.71
C THR A 211 9.52 -10.13 8.32
N GLY A 212 10.38 -11.14 8.07
CA GLY A 212 10.96 -11.42 6.76
C GLY A 212 9.89 -11.80 5.71
N LEU A 213 8.88 -12.57 6.11
CA LEU A 213 7.75 -12.91 5.24
C LEU A 213 6.99 -11.65 4.79
N ILE A 214 6.65 -10.77 5.74
CA ILE A 214 5.91 -9.52 5.44
C ILE A 214 6.80 -8.53 4.67
N PHE A 215 8.12 -8.49 4.94
CA PHE A 215 9.08 -7.74 4.12
C PHE A 215 9.03 -8.20 2.65
N CYS A 216 9.12 -9.50 2.42
CA CYS A 216 9.07 -10.08 1.06
C CYS A 216 7.70 -9.82 0.39
N GLN A 217 6.61 -9.93 1.15
CA GLN A 217 5.27 -9.65 0.63
C GLN A 217 5.14 -8.17 0.21
N ASN A 218 5.57 -7.22 1.05
CA ASN A 218 5.54 -5.80 0.71
C ASN A 218 6.44 -5.48 -0.49
N ALA A 219 7.61 -6.11 -0.59
CA ALA A 219 8.49 -5.99 -1.75
C ALA A 219 7.80 -6.47 -3.04
N ALA A 220 7.24 -7.68 -3.02
CA ALA A 220 6.58 -8.27 -4.18
C ALA A 220 5.36 -7.43 -4.62
N GLU A 221 4.54 -6.98 -3.68
CA GLU A 221 3.36 -6.16 -3.96
C GLU A 221 3.72 -4.81 -4.56
N THR A 222 4.70 -4.11 -3.99
CA THR A 222 5.09 -2.78 -4.48
C THR A 222 5.86 -2.85 -5.81
N GLY A 223 6.60 -3.92 -6.06
CA GLY A 223 7.16 -4.19 -7.37
C GLY A 223 6.09 -4.28 -8.44
N VAL A 224 5.01 -5.02 -8.20
CA VAL A 224 3.89 -5.15 -9.15
C VAL A 224 3.07 -3.86 -9.24
N THR A 225 2.64 -3.28 -8.14
CA THR A 225 1.80 -2.07 -8.15
C THR A 225 2.51 -0.86 -8.74
N GLY A 226 3.83 -0.79 -8.58
CA GLY A 226 4.62 0.32 -9.11
C GLY A 226 4.99 0.17 -10.59
N TRP A 227 5.26 -1.04 -11.05
CA TRP A 227 5.93 -1.26 -12.33
C TRP A 227 5.08 -1.94 -13.41
N MET A 228 3.99 -2.62 -13.06
CA MET A 228 3.26 -3.46 -14.01
C MET A 228 2.69 -2.68 -15.20
N VAL A 229 2.21 -1.46 -14.98
CA VAL A 229 1.74 -0.57 -16.06
C VAL A 229 2.87 -0.25 -17.02
N THR A 230 4.02 0.16 -16.50
CA THR A 230 5.25 0.45 -17.29
C THR A 230 5.73 -0.79 -18.03
N TYR A 231 5.71 -1.95 -17.36
CA TYR A 231 6.15 -3.22 -17.94
C TYR A 231 5.31 -3.65 -19.14
N TYR A 232 3.99 -3.60 -19.01
CA TYR A 232 3.11 -4.01 -20.10
C TYR A 232 3.11 -3.04 -21.27
N LYS A 233 3.21 -1.74 -21.03
CA LYS A 233 3.38 -0.72 -22.07
C LYS A 233 4.73 -0.86 -22.78
N GLY A 234 5.82 -0.92 -22.01
CA GLY A 234 7.18 -0.95 -22.55
C GLY A 234 7.52 -2.20 -23.36
N ASN A 235 6.85 -3.33 -23.08
CA ASN A 235 7.00 -4.57 -23.87
C ASN A 235 5.88 -4.75 -24.92
N GLY A 236 4.99 -3.79 -25.12
CA GLY A 236 3.92 -3.89 -26.10
C GLY A 236 2.89 -5.00 -25.83
N ILE A 237 2.80 -5.51 -24.57
CA ILE A 237 1.93 -6.63 -24.21
C ILE A 237 0.47 -6.17 -24.14
N LEU A 238 0.24 -4.98 -23.61
CA LEU A 238 -1.06 -4.32 -23.56
C LEU A 238 -0.96 -2.92 -24.15
N SER A 239 -2.02 -2.49 -24.86
CA SER A 239 -2.15 -1.11 -25.32
C SER A 239 -2.15 -0.12 -24.15
N GLY A 240 -1.78 1.14 -24.42
CA GLY A 240 -1.63 2.16 -23.36
C GLY A 240 -2.84 2.27 -22.43
N THR A 241 -4.05 2.26 -22.99
CA THR A 241 -5.30 2.33 -22.21
C THR A 241 -5.54 1.08 -21.37
N LEU A 242 -5.38 -0.13 -21.97
CA LEU A 242 -5.58 -1.39 -21.26
C LEU A 242 -4.54 -1.62 -20.16
N ALA A 243 -3.29 -1.19 -20.38
CA ALA A 243 -2.25 -1.29 -19.36
C ALA A 243 -2.60 -0.49 -18.09
N ASN A 244 -3.31 0.63 -18.19
CA ASN A 244 -3.72 1.42 -17.03
C ASN A 244 -4.70 0.66 -16.12
N TYR A 245 -5.48 -0.29 -16.66
CA TYR A 245 -6.41 -1.12 -15.87
C TYR A 245 -5.74 -2.29 -15.13
N THR A 246 -4.43 -2.51 -15.30
CA THR A 246 -3.73 -3.61 -14.61
C THR A 246 -3.86 -3.51 -13.08
N LEU A 247 -3.79 -2.32 -12.52
CA LEU A 247 -3.99 -2.11 -11.08
C LEU A 247 -5.45 -2.35 -10.65
N THR A 248 -6.42 -2.04 -11.49
CA THR A 248 -7.84 -2.38 -11.25
C THR A 248 -8.02 -3.89 -11.17
N ILE A 249 -7.42 -4.65 -12.10
CA ILE A 249 -7.46 -6.11 -12.11
C ILE A 249 -6.81 -6.69 -10.85
N MET A 250 -5.64 -6.18 -10.48
CA MET A 250 -4.92 -6.59 -9.28
C MET A 250 -5.74 -6.36 -8.01
N TRP A 251 -6.31 -5.17 -7.83
CA TRP A 251 -7.10 -4.84 -6.65
C TRP A 251 -8.45 -5.54 -6.63
N GLY A 252 -9.05 -5.79 -7.79
CA GLY A 252 -10.26 -6.61 -7.93
C GLY A 252 -10.01 -8.05 -7.46
N ALA A 253 -8.94 -8.68 -7.93
CA ALA A 253 -8.53 -10.02 -7.49
C ALA A 253 -8.27 -10.05 -5.98
N THR A 254 -7.57 -9.02 -5.46
CA THR A 254 -7.28 -8.90 -4.03
C THR A 254 -8.56 -8.81 -3.19
N LEU A 255 -9.52 -8.01 -3.62
CA LEU A 255 -10.81 -7.88 -2.94
C LEU A 255 -11.57 -9.20 -2.93
N ILE A 256 -11.68 -9.86 -4.08
CA ILE A 256 -12.36 -11.16 -4.20
C ILE A 256 -11.72 -12.19 -3.27
N THR A 257 -10.39 -12.31 -3.28
CA THR A 257 -9.68 -13.26 -2.43
C THR A 257 -9.94 -13.01 -0.94
N ARG A 258 -9.86 -11.74 -0.51
CA ARG A 258 -10.10 -11.38 0.90
C ARG A 258 -11.53 -11.71 1.33
N LEU A 259 -12.52 -11.48 0.47
CA LEU A 259 -13.91 -11.86 0.75
C LEU A 259 -14.08 -13.39 0.82
N LEU A 260 -13.47 -14.13 -0.09
CA LEU A 260 -13.49 -15.60 -0.08
C LEU A 260 -12.85 -16.16 1.18
N ILE A 261 -11.69 -15.66 1.61
CA ILE A 261 -11.03 -16.08 2.85
C ILE A 261 -11.89 -15.75 4.07
N ALA A 262 -12.53 -14.56 4.08
CA ALA A 262 -13.30 -14.12 5.24
C ALA A 262 -14.64 -14.87 5.41
N PHE A 263 -15.32 -15.23 4.31
CA PHE A 263 -16.69 -15.71 4.36
C PHE A 263 -16.90 -17.13 3.82
N VAL A 264 -16.02 -17.61 2.94
CA VAL A 264 -16.24 -18.91 2.25
C VAL A 264 -15.20 -19.96 2.64
N PHE A 265 -13.92 -19.59 2.65
CA PHE A 265 -12.80 -20.51 2.90
C PHE A 265 -11.93 -20.01 4.06
N PRO A 266 -12.39 -20.07 5.32
CA PRO A 266 -11.60 -19.62 6.45
C PRO A 266 -10.31 -20.45 6.60
N ILE A 267 -9.19 -19.80 6.77
CA ILE A 267 -7.87 -20.42 6.89
C ILE A 267 -7.75 -21.10 8.26
N LYS A 268 -7.65 -22.42 8.29
CA LYS A 268 -7.46 -23.22 9.52
C LYS A 268 -5.97 -23.34 9.88
N ASP A 269 -5.14 -23.75 8.91
CA ASP A 269 -3.68 -23.86 9.07
C ASP A 269 -3.02 -22.69 8.34
N ARG A 270 -2.55 -21.71 9.11
CA ARG A 270 -2.03 -20.44 8.58
C ARG A 270 -0.75 -20.63 7.76
N PHE A 271 0.20 -21.40 8.29
CA PHE A 271 1.50 -21.52 7.62
C PHE A 271 1.47 -22.48 6.42
N LYS A 272 0.59 -23.48 6.44
CA LYS A 272 0.31 -24.28 5.25
C LYS A 272 -0.34 -23.44 4.14
N ALA A 273 -1.31 -22.61 4.49
CA ALA A 273 -1.94 -21.69 3.54
C ALA A 273 -0.94 -20.70 2.98
N LEU A 274 -0.07 -20.11 3.83
CA LEU A 274 0.99 -19.20 3.39
C LEU A 274 2.00 -19.87 2.46
N ALA A 275 2.37 -21.13 2.70
CA ALA A 275 3.26 -21.89 1.82
C ALA A 275 2.61 -22.14 0.45
N ILE A 276 1.31 -22.49 0.40
CA ILE A 276 0.55 -22.64 -0.84
C ILE A 276 0.45 -21.30 -1.59
N MET A 277 0.12 -20.21 -0.90
CA MET A 277 0.09 -18.86 -1.46
C MET A 277 1.47 -18.44 -1.99
N GLY A 278 2.55 -18.71 -1.24
CA GLY A 278 3.92 -18.42 -1.64
C GLY A 278 4.35 -19.21 -2.89
N ALA A 279 4.04 -20.50 -2.96
CA ALA A 279 4.27 -21.31 -4.16
C ALA A 279 3.48 -20.76 -5.37
N GLY A 280 2.21 -20.41 -5.16
CA GLY A 280 1.39 -19.73 -6.15
C GLY A 280 2.01 -18.41 -6.63
N CYS A 281 2.52 -17.58 -5.72
CA CYS A 281 3.19 -16.33 -6.07
C CYS A 281 4.40 -16.57 -6.96
N VAL A 282 5.25 -17.57 -6.69
CA VAL A 282 6.43 -17.88 -7.51
C VAL A 282 6.03 -18.31 -8.92
N ILE A 283 5.14 -19.29 -9.01
CA ILE A 283 4.72 -19.90 -10.30
C ILE A 283 3.97 -18.87 -11.15
N LEU A 284 2.99 -18.20 -10.56
CA LEU A 284 2.12 -17.26 -11.28
C LEU A 284 2.85 -15.98 -11.66
N TYR A 285 3.80 -15.52 -10.81
CA TYR A 285 4.65 -14.39 -11.16
C TYR A 285 5.59 -14.71 -12.31
N ALA A 286 6.19 -15.89 -12.33
CA ALA A 286 6.99 -16.35 -13.47
C ALA A 286 6.12 -16.39 -14.75
N GLY A 287 4.93 -16.98 -14.68
CA GLY A 287 3.97 -16.98 -15.78
C GLY A 287 3.60 -15.56 -16.26
N LEU A 288 3.44 -14.61 -15.31
CA LEU A 288 3.15 -13.21 -15.62
C LEU A 288 4.28 -12.55 -16.42
N ILE A 289 5.53 -12.71 -16.01
CA ILE A 289 6.70 -12.08 -16.68
C ILE A 289 6.97 -12.69 -18.06
N PHE A 290 6.69 -13.98 -18.24
CA PHE A 290 6.86 -14.68 -19.52
C PHE A 290 5.60 -14.65 -20.41
N SER A 291 4.53 -13.96 -20.00
CA SER A 291 3.34 -13.76 -20.84
C SER A 291 3.67 -12.88 -22.05
N ASN A 292 3.36 -13.37 -23.25
CA ASN A 292 3.60 -12.67 -24.50
C ASN A 292 2.29 -12.16 -25.15
N THR A 293 1.14 -12.50 -24.59
CA THR A 293 -0.17 -12.09 -25.08
C THR A 293 -0.96 -11.35 -24.00
N GLY A 294 -1.75 -10.36 -24.40
CA GLY A 294 -2.50 -9.52 -23.45
C GLY A 294 -3.47 -10.30 -22.56
N TRP A 295 -4.20 -11.30 -23.13
CA TRP A 295 -5.11 -12.10 -22.33
C TRP A 295 -4.39 -12.99 -21.30
N MET A 296 -3.25 -13.56 -21.64
CA MET A 296 -2.44 -14.35 -20.72
C MET A 296 -1.85 -13.47 -19.62
N ALA A 297 -1.38 -12.28 -19.97
CA ALA A 297 -0.87 -11.30 -19.01
C ALA A 297 -1.93 -10.90 -17.97
N ILE A 298 -3.17 -10.63 -18.42
CA ILE A 298 -4.29 -10.30 -17.54
C ILE A 298 -4.66 -11.50 -16.65
N LEU A 299 -4.73 -12.70 -17.20
CA LEU A 299 -5.05 -13.91 -16.44
C LEU A 299 -3.98 -14.20 -15.38
N MET A 300 -2.69 -14.14 -15.75
CA MET A 300 -1.59 -14.38 -14.81
C MET A 300 -1.51 -13.29 -13.74
N LEU A 301 -1.77 -12.02 -14.08
CA LEU A 301 -1.83 -10.93 -13.11
C LEU A 301 -2.97 -11.15 -12.11
N PHE A 302 -4.15 -11.50 -12.59
CA PHE A 302 -5.29 -11.81 -11.73
C PHE A 302 -4.97 -12.98 -10.79
N ALA A 303 -4.45 -14.09 -11.32
CA ALA A 303 -4.13 -15.28 -10.54
C ALA A 303 -3.01 -15.02 -9.52
N PHE A 304 -1.95 -14.27 -9.91
CA PHE A 304 -0.88 -13.84 -9.01
C PHE A 304 -1.43 -12.98 -7.87
N SER A 305 -2.24 -11.98 -8.18
CA SER A 305 -2.82 -11.09 -7.19
C SER A 305 -3.77 -11.83 -6.25
N PHE A 306 -4.51 -12.80 -6.79
CA PHE A 306 -5.36 -13.71 -6.02
C PHE A 306 -4.53 -14.53 -5.02
N ALA A 307 -3.42 -15.13 -5.44
CA ALA A 307 -2.53 -15.90 -4.56
C ALA A 307 -1.87 -15.03 -3.48
N MET A 308 -1.49 -13.78 -3.81
CA MET A 308 -0.75 -12.89 -2.91
C MET A 308 -1.66 -12.21 -1.87
N ALA A 309 -2.95 -12.00 -2.17
CA ALA A 309 -3.84 -11.14 -1.39
C ALA A 309 -4.02 -11.56 0.09
N GLY A 310 -3.93 -12.86 0.36
CA GLY A 310 -4.05 -13.42 1.71
C GLY A 310 -2.76 -13.44 2.52
N VAL A 311 -1.59 -13.20 1.89
CA VAL A 311 -0.28 -13.39 2.53
C VAL A 311 -0.07 -12.44 3.71
N ASN A 312 -0.32 -11.14 3.52
CA ASN A 312 -0.11 -10.14 4.57
C ASN A 312 -0.99 -10.39 5.82
N PRO A 313 -2.33 -10.41 5.70
CA PRO A 313 -3.19 -10.59 6.87
C PRO A 313 -2.96 -11.93 7.57
N THR A 314 -2.72 -13.00 6.81
CA THR A 314 -2.46 -14.34 7.38
C THR A 314 -1.10 -14.40 8.06
N GLY A 315 -0.07 -13.77 7.47
CA GLY A 315 1.28 -13.69 8.04
C GLY A 315 1.30 -12.91 9.36
N VAL A 316 0.68 -11.73 9.38
CA VAL A 316 0.54 -10.94 10.62
C VAL A 316 -0.22 -11.72 11.69
N ALA A 317 -1.34 -12.36 11.33
CA ALA A 317 -2.09 -13.20 12.28
C ALA A 317 -1.27 -14.41 12.79
N GLY A 318 -0.29 -14.89 12.02
CA GLY A 318 0.64 -15.94 12.42
C GLY A 318 1.57 -15.56 13.59
N ALA A 319 1.79 -14.27 13.83
CA ALA A 319 2.55 -13.80 14.99
C ALA A 319 1.82 -14.02 16.34
N GLY A 320 0.51 -14.23 16.32
CA GLY A 320 -0.28 -14.65 17.48
C GLY A 320 -0.05 -13.77 18.73
N ASN A 321 0.34 -14.40 19.84
CA ASN A 321 0.55 -13.72 21.13
C ASN A 321 1.74 -12.74 21.16
N MET A 322 2.63 -12.77 20.14
CA MET A 322 3.72 -11.80 20.02
C MET A 322 3.24 -10.43 19.53
N LEU A 323 1.99 -10.31 19.07
CA LEU A 323 1.43 -9.05 18.58
C LEU A 323 1.12 -8.09 19.72
N ASN A 324 1.94 -7.07 19.86
CA ASN A 324 1.71 -5.93 20.73
C ASN A 324 2.15 -4.64 20.04
N ALA A 325 1.94 -3.49 20.66
CA ALA A 325 2.30 -2.20 20.06
C ALA A 325 3.81 -2.09 19.72
N ALA A 326 4.69 -2.69 20.54
CA ALA A 326 6.13 -2.64 20.32
C ALA A 326 6.56 -3.57 19.18
N SER A 327 6.03 -4.79 19.11
CA SER A 327 6.33 -5.74 18.03
C SER A 327 5.84 -5.23 16.67
N MET A 328 4.65 -4.65 16.62
CA MET A 328 4.14 -4.01 15.40
C MET A 328 4.96 -2.78 15.01
N GLY A 329 5.44 -2.03 16.02
CA GLY A 329 6.33 -0.87 15.82
C GLY A 329 7.70 -1.21 15.22
N ILE A 330 8.12 -2.47 15.26
CA ILE A 330 9.34 -2.97 14.58
C ILE A 330 9.00 -3.71 13.29
N MET A 331 8.05 -4.62 13.34
CA MET A 331 7.69 -5.47 12.21
C MET A 331 7.20 -4.66 10.99
N LEU A 332 6.32 -3.67 11.19
CA LEU A 332 5.78 -2.91 10.07
C LEU A 332 6.82 -2.00 9.40
N PRO A 333 7.66 -1.23 10.12
CA PRO A 333 8.76 -0.50 9.50
C PRO A 333 9.77 -1.40 8.80
N ALA A 334 10.18 -2.51 9.44
CA ALA A 334 11.09 -3.48 8.81
C ALA A 334 10.50 -4.06 7.53
N ALA A 335 9.22 -4.44 7.55
CA ALA A 335 8.51 -4.89 6.35
C ALA A 335 8.37 -3.78 5.29
N GLY A 336 8.22 -2.53 5.71
CA GLY A 336 8.17 -1.35 4.84
C GLY A 336 9.46 -1.13 4.02
N LEU A 337 10.62 -1.58 4.52
CA LEU A 337 11.88 -1.52 3.75
C LEU A 337 11.79 -2.34 2.46
N GLY A 338 11.07 -3.46 2.45
CA GLY A 338 10.82 -4.23 1.22
C GLY A 338 10.11 -3.40 0.15
N ALA A 339 9.10 -2.64 0.57
CA ALA A 339 8.36 -1.74 -0.30
C ALA A 339 9.21 -0.58 -0.85
N ILE A 340 10.24 -0.16 -0.11
CA ILE A 340 11.18 0.89 -0.54
C ILE A 340 12.20 0.32 -1.53
N LEU A 341 12.81 -0.81 -1.18
CA LEU A 341 13.94 -1.35 -1.92
C LEU A 341 13.54 -1.93 -3.28
N MET A 342 12.41 -2.65 -3.35
CA MET A 342 12.09 -3.41 -4.56
C MET A 342 11.79 -2.53 -5.78
N PRO A 343 10.99 -1.45 -5.73
CA PRO A 343 10.79 -0.59 -6.88
C PRO A 343 12.09 0.07 -7.36
N TRP A 344 12.99 0.40 -6.45
CA TRP A 344 14.29 0.95 -6.77
C TRP A 344 15.21 -0.06 -7.47
N ILE A 345 15.30 -1.29 -6.94
CA ILE A 345 16.07 -2.39 -7.54
C ILE A 345 15.57 -2.70 -8.96
N ILE A 346 14.25 -2.80 -9.14
CA ILE A 346 13.64 -3.00 -10.47
C ILE A 346 14.08 -1.89 -11.41
N GLY A 347 14.05 -0.64 -10.98
CA GLY A 347 14.45 0.51 -11.79
C GLY A 347 15.91 0.47 -12.22
N LEU A 348 16.82 0.19 -11.30
CA LEU A 348 18.26 0.09 -11.59
C LEU A 348 18.57 -1.05 -12.57
N VAL A 349 18.01 -2.24 -12.35
CA VAL A 349 18.24 -3.38 -13.23
C VAL A 349 17.56 -3.17 -14.59
N ALA A 350 16.38 -2.54 -14.62
CA ALA A 350 15.69 -2.21 -15.86
C ALA A 350 16.50 -1.22 -16.72
N GLU A 351 17.19 -0.26 -16.11
CA GLU A 351 18.04 0.69 -16.79
C GLU A 351 19.36 0.07 -17.28
N GLY A 352 20.00 -0.77 -16.45
CA GLY A 352 21.29 -1.38 -16.77
C GLY A 352 21.23 -2.56 -17.72
N VAL A 353 20.11 -3.31 -17.74
CA VAL A 353 19.98 -4.56 -18.51
C VAL A 353 18.74 -4.53 -19.41
N SER A 354 17.55 -4.62 -18.83
CA SER A 354 16.27 -4.53 -19.54
C SER A 354 15.11 -4.47 -18.55
N LEU A 355 13.96 -3.93 -18.99
CA LEU A 355 12.76 -3.85 -18.17
C LEU A 355 12.27 -5.23 -17.71
N ARG A 356 12.40 -6.27 -18.56
CA ARG A 356 12.08 -7.66 -18.19
C ARG A 356 13.02 -8.19 -17.10
N ALA A 357 14.32 -7.91 -17.20
CA ALA A 357 15.30 -8.29 -16.17
C ALA A 357 15.01 -7.62 -14.83
N GLY A 358 14.68 -6.31 -14.85
CA GLY A 358 14.24 -5.59 -13.66
C GLY A 358 13.04 -6.25 -12.99
N MET A 359 12.00 -6.56 -13.78
CA MET A 359 10.81 -7.23 -13.25
C MET A 359 11.11 -8.65 -12.74
N LEU A 360 12.04 -9.39 -13.35
CA LEU A 360 12.43 -10.71 -12.85
C LEU A 360 13.04 -10.66 -11.45
N CYS A 361 13.67 -9.56 -11.03
CA CYS A 361 14.17 -9.40 -9.67
C CYS A 361 13.07 -9.59 -8.62
N ASN A 362 11.82 -9.26 -8.96
CA ASN A 362 10.68 -9.41 -8.05
C ASN A 362 10.27 -10.88 -7.79
N ILE A 363 10.88 -11.85 -8.47
CA ILE A 363 10.71 -13.27 -8.13
C ILE A 363 11.41 -13.61 -6.81
N VAL A 364 12.48 -12.90 -6.47
CA VAL A 364 13.24 -13.12 -5.22
C VAL A 364 12.34 -12.96 -3.99
N PRO A 365 11.61 -11.86 -3.80
CA PRO A 365 10.67 -11.78 -2.68
C PRO A 365 9.52 -12.78 -2.77
N CYS A 366 9.06 -13.18 -3.96
CA CYS A 366 8.07 -14.27 -4.08
C CYS A 366 8.61 -15.59 -3.51
N VAL A 367 9.87 -15.95 -3.84
CA VAL A 367 10.56 -17.10 -3.25
C VAL A 367 10.75 -16.92 -1.75
N GLY A 368 11.08 -15.70 -1.30
CA GLY A 368 11.18 -15.36 0.12
C GLY A 368 9.88 -15.63 0.88
N ILE A 369 8.72 -15.26 0.34
CA ILE A 369 7.40 -15.59 0.93
C ILE A 369 7.28 -17.09 1.15
N LEU A 370 7.59 -17.91 0.14
CA LEU A 370 7.53 -19.38 0.22
C LEU A 370 8.48 -19.93 1.28
N VAL A 371 9.74 -19.51 1.24
CA VAL A 371 10.79 -20.00 2.15
C VAL A 371 10.43 -19.67 3.60
N PHE A 372 10.11 -18.39 3.91
CA PHE A 372 9.74 -17.99 5.27
C PHE A 372 8.46 -18.69 5.75
N SER A 373 7.49 -18.94 4.87
CA SER A 373 6.28 -19.70 5.22
C SER A 373 6.60 -21.14 5.62
N ILE A 374 7.48 -21.83 4.86
CA ILE A 374 7.91 -23.19 5.17
C ILE A 374 8.69 -23.22 6.48
N LEU A 375 9.61 -22.25 6.70
CA LEU A 375 10.38 -22.17 7.95
C LEU A 375 9.50 -21.94 9.16
N CYS A 376 8.50 -21.05 9.05
CA CYS A 376 7.52 -20.83 10.12
C CYS A 376 6.70 -22.09 10.43
N ARG A 377 6.28 -22.83 9.39
CA ARG A 377 5.54 -24.08 9.55
C ARG A 377 6.34 -25.12 10.31
N ARG A 378 7.62 -25.32 9.97
CA ARG A 378 8.50 -26.27 10.67
C ARG A 378 8.75 -25.92 12.15
N MET A 379 8.40 -24.74 12.59
CA MET A 379 8.49 -24.34 14.01
C MET A 379 7.20 -24.63 14.77
N GLU A 380 6.11 -24.98 14.08
CA GLU A 380 4.83 -25.39 14.71
C GLU A 380 4.70 -26.92 14.78
N ASP A 381 5.36 -27.63 13.87
CA ASP A 381 5.52 -29.08 13.90
C ASP A 381 6.58 -29.50 14.95
#